data_8061d4e08b54f2e58521c09d4387e0e5
#
_entry.id   8061d4e08b54f2e58521c09d4387e0e5
#
_cell.length_a   1.000
_cell.length_b   1.000
_cell.length_c   1.000
_cell.angle_alpha   90.00
_cell.angle_beta   90.00
_cell.angle_gamma   90.00
#
_symmetry.space_group_name_H-M   'P 1'
#
loop_
_entity.id
_entity.type
_entity.pdbx_description
1 polymer ?
#
loop_
_entity_poly.entity_id
_entity_poly.type
_entity_poly.pdbx_seq_one_letter_code
_entity_poly.pdbx_strand_id
1 'polypeptide(L)'
;MALSIKPGVRLLGLKPEILVGLQVAEGVYAAHGWTLRLTCGTEGKHQRASLHYAGEAVDLGLPPSGTDLPAFIEELKTALCEEFDVVLEADHIHLEWQVKSI
;
A
#
# COMPACT_ATOMS: atom_id res chain seq x y z
N MET A 1 -11.33 -11.72 4.65
CA MET A 1 -10.17 -10.85 4.41
C MET A 1 -9.08 -11.62 3.70
N ALA A 2 -8.61 -11.11 2.57
CA ALA A 2 -7.63 -11.82 1.77
C ALA A 2 -6.37 -10.95 1.60
N LEU A 3 -5.40 -11.23 2.44
CA LEU A 3 -4.09 -10.57 2.44
C LEU A 3 -3.02 -11.65 2.33
N SER A 4 -2.11 -11.50 1.37
CA SER A 4 -0.93 -12.34 1.29
C SER A 4 0.32 -11.48 1.48
N ILE A 5 1.40 -12.10 1.95
CA ILE A 5 2.64 -11.40 2.25
C ILE A 5 3.76 -12.11 1.50
N LYS A 6 4.46 -11.35 0.68
CA LYS A 6 5.61 -11.86 -0.06
C LYS A 6 6.70 -12.30 0.94
N PRO A 7 7.35 -13.45 0.72
CA PRO A 7 8.47 -13.86 1.57
C PRO A 7 9.53 -12.78 1.65
N GLY A 8 10.06 -12.54 2.85
CA GLY A 8 11.08 -11.51 3.09
C GLY A 8 10.55 -10.16 3.47
N VAL A 9 9.25 -9.93 3.38
CA VAL A 9 8.65 -8.66 3.82
C VAL A 9 8.78 -8.54 5.34
N ARG A 10 9.26 -7.39 5.77
CA ARG A 10 9.40 -7.08 7.20
C ARG A 10 8.26 -6.18 7.67
N LEU A 11 7.49 -6.67 8.62
CA LEU A 11 6.38 -5.92 9.21
C LEU A 11 6.79 -5.15 10.45
N LEU A 12 7.90 -5.54 11.08
CA LEU A 12 8.37 -4.91 12.30
C LEU A 12 8.68 -3.44 12.04
N GLY A 13 8.14 -2.57 12.86
CA GLY A 13 8.33 -1.13 12.73
C GLY A 13 7.28 -0.42 11.91
N LEU A 14 6.31 -1.12 11.32
CA LEU A 14 5.19 -0.47 10.64
C LEU A 14 4.35 0.29 11.68
N LYS A 15 4.00 1.52 11.35
CA LYS A 15 3.18 2.35 12.23
C LYS A 15 1.71 1.93 12.17
N PRO A 16 0.95 2.14 13.27
CA PRO A 16 -0.48 1.79 13.28
C PRO A 16 -1.26 2.44 12.15
N GLU A 17 -0.93 3.68 11.78
CA GLU A 17 -1.60 4.40 10.72
C GLU A 17 -1.48 3.69 9.38
N ILE A 18 -0.29 3.15 9.07
CA ILE A 18 -0.11 2.43 7.80
C ILE A 18 -0.85 1.09 7.83
N LEU A 19 -0.96 0.47 8.99
CA LEU A 19 -1.74 -0.77 9.13
C LEU A 19 -3.22 -0.53 8.87
N VAL A 20 -3.75 0.61 9.32
CA VAL A 20 -5.13 1.01 9.02
C VAL A 20 -5.30 1.23 7.51
N GLY A 21 -4.37 1.93 6.89
CA GLY A 21 -4.39 2.13 5.44
C GLY A 21 -4.34 0.82 4.66
N LEU A 22 -3.50 -0.10 5.09
CA LEU A 22 -3.40 -1.42 4.49
C LEU A 22 -4.72 -2.19 4.59
N GLN A 23 -5.40 -2.08 5.72
CA GLN A 23 -6.68 -2.73 5.95
C GLN A 23 -7.77 -2.16 5.03
N VAL A 24 -7.80 -0.84 4.86
CA VAL A 24 -8.72 -0.18 3.95
C VAL A 24 -8.44 -0.60 2.51
N ALA A 25 -7.18 -0.62 2.10
CA ALA A 25 -6.79 -1.05 0.76
C ALA A 25 -7.19 -2.50 0.51
N GLU A 26 -7.03 -3.38 1.50
CA GLU A 26 -7.45 -4.77 1.39
C GLU A 26 -8.94 -4.87 1.08
N GLY A 27 -9.78 -4.06 1.72
CA GLY A 27 -11.20 -4.02 1.46
C GLY A 27 -11.53 -3.63 0.01
N VAL A 28 -10.78 -2.70 -0.56
CA VAL A 28 -10.96 -2.28 -1.96
C VAL A 28 -10.61 -3.43 -2.91
N TYR A 29 -9.47 -4.11 -2.67
CA TYR A 29 -9.10 -5.29 -3.46
C TYR A 29 -10.17 -6.38 -3.33
N ALA A 30 -10.63 -6.66 -2.12
CA ALA A 30 -11.61 -7.71 -1.85
C ALA A 30 -12.95 -7.44 -2.56
N ALA A 31 -13.35 -6.20 -2.71
CA ALA A 31 -14.57 -5.84 -3.44
C ALA A 31 -14.51 -6.26 -4.90
N HIS A 32 -13.32 -6.39 -5.46
CA HIS A 32 -13.10 -6.91 -6.82
C HIS A 32 -12.86 -8.43 -6.85
N GLY A 33 -12.86 -9.09 -5.69
CA GLY A 33 -12.55 -10.52 -5.59
C GLY A 33 -11.05 -10.81 -5.62
N TRP A 34 -10.21 -9.82 -5.36
CA TRP A 34 -8.75 -9.95 -5.41
C TRP A 34 -8.14 -10.06 -4.03
N THR A 35 -7.05 -10.82 -3.95
CA THR A 35 -6.21 -10.87 -2.75
C THR A 35 -5.16 -9.76 -2.84
N LEU A 36 -5.09 -8.91 -1.82
CA LEU A 36 -4.02 -7.93 -1.73
C LEU A 36 -2.72 -8.63 -1.33
N ARG A 37 -1.66 -8.39 -2.07
CA ARG A 37 -0.34 -8.90 -1.74
C ARG A 37 0.56 -7.77 -1.27
N LEU A 38 1.06 -7.88 -0.04
CA LEU A 38 2.05 -6.96 0.50
C LEU A 38 3.42 -7.37 -0.02
N THR A 39 4.09 -6.51 -0.78
CA THR A 39 5.35 -6.83 -1.45
C THR A 39 6.57 -6.17 -0.82
N CYS A 40 6.38 -5.11 -0.04
CA CYS A 40 7.45 -4.46 0.70
C CYS A 40 6.91 -3.79 1.95
N GLY A 41 7.61 -3.97 3.06
CA GLY A 41 7.34 -3.30 4.33
C GLY A 41 8.51 -2.41 4.71
N THR A 42 9.18 -2.71 5.82
CA THR A 42 10.33 -1.94 6.32
C THR A 42 11.68 -2.52 5.88
N GLU A 43 11.67 -3.63 5.13
CA GLU A 43 12.89 -4.27 4.65
C GLU A 43 13.43 -3.60 3.39
N GLY A 44 14.61 -4.03 2.98
CA GLY A 44 15.19 -3.68 1.70
C GLY A 44 16.14 -2.49 1.78
N LYS A 45 16.72 -2.17 0.61
CA LYS A 45 17.66 -1.05 0.48
C LYS A 45 16.91 0.13 -0.12
N HIS A 46 16.26 0.89 0.73
CA HIS A 46 15.59 2.12 0.32
C HIS A 46 16.53 3.30 0.47
N GLN A 47 16.18 4.41 -0.15
CA GLN A 47 16.89 5.66 0.08
C GLN A 47 16.75 6.04 1.57
N ARG A 48 17.77 6.72 2.08
CA ARG A 48 17.86 7.07 3.50
C ARG A 48 16.62 7.83 4.02
N ALA A 49 16.01 8.64 3.17
CA ALA A 49 14.81 9.41 3.53
C ALA A 49 13.52 8.68 3.18
N SER A 50 13.57 7.39 2.82
CA SER A 50 12.40 6.63 2.44
C SER A 50 11.46 6.46 3.63
N LEU A 51 10.15 6.63 3.39
CA LEU A 51 9.12 6.41 4.39
C LEU A 51 8.96 4.93 4.74
N HIS A 52 9.46 4.00 3.93
CA HIS A 52 9.51 2.57 4.27
C HIS A 52 10.34 2.36 5.54
N TYR A 53 11.51 3.01 5.66
CA TYR A 53 12.34 2.89 6.86
C TYR A 53 11.66 3.45 8.11
N ALA A 54 10.85 4.50 7.93
CA ALA A 54 10.11 5.10 9.02
C ALA A 54 8.87 4.29 9.42
N GLY A 55 8.53 3.24 8.67
CA GLY A 55 7.31 2.46 8.91
C GLY A 55 6.05 3.16 8.46
N GLU A 56 6.15 4.15 7.57
CA GLU A 56 5.03 4.97 7.10
C GLU A 56 4.65 4.65 5.65
N ALA A 57 5.25 3.63 5.07
CA ALA A 57 4.94 3.23 3.69
C ALA A 57 5.04 1.72 3.52
N VAL A 58 4.22 1.21 2.60
CA VAL A 58 4.26 -0.19 2.17
C VAL A 58 4.04 -0.24 0.66
N ASP A 59 4.44 -1.33 0.03
CA ASP A 59 4.17 -1.58 -1.38
C ASP A 59 3.16 -2.72 -1.52
N LEU A 60 2.22 -2.52 -2.42
CA LEU A 60 1.12 -3.45 -2.70
C LEU A 60 1.30 -4.04 -4.08
N GLY A 61 0.96 -5.32 -4.25
CA GLY A 61 0.96 -5.96 -5.55
C GLY A 61 -0.07 -5.36 -6.49
N LEU A 62 0.26 -5.35 -7.79
CA LEU A 62 -0.67 -4.86 -8.81
C LEU A 62 -1.89 -5.76 -8.89
N PRO A 63 -3.05 -5.20 -9.27
CA PRO A 63 -4.23 -5.99 -9.64
C PRO A 63 -3.94 -6.90 -10.84
N PRO A 64 -4.86 -7.82 -11.15
CA PRO A 64 -4.69 -8.69 -12.30
C PRO A 64 -4.47 -7.94 -13.61
N SER A 65 -3.76 -8.57 -14.52
CA SER A 65 -3.52 -8.05 -15.86
C SER A 65 -4.84 -7.70 -16.56
N GLY A 66 -4.87 -6.58 -17.26
CA GLY A 66 -6.08 -6.10 -17.92
C GLY A 66 -6.95 -5.18 -17.10
N THR A 67 -6.59 -4.95 -15.83
CA THR A 67 -7.30 -4.00 -14.98
C THR A 67 -7.05 -2.57 -15.46
N ASP A 68 -8.09 -1.72 -15.41
CA ASP A 68 -7.94 -0.28 -15.60
C ASP A 68 -7.23 0.30 -14.37
N LEU A 69 -5.91 0.39 -14.43
CA LEU A 69 -5.10 0.83 -13.29
C LEU A 69 -5.41 2.25 -12.85
N PRO A 70 -5.54 3.24 -13.76
CA PRO A 70 -5.91 4.60 -13.34
C PRO A 70 -7.22 4.65 -12.56
N ALA A 71 -8.23 3.91 -13.01
CA ALA A 71 -9.52 3.86 -12.32
C ALA A 71 -9.38 3.20 -10.94
N PHE A 72 -8.60 2.13 -10.84
CA PHE A 72 -8.38 1.43 -9.58
C PHE A 72 -7.63 2.32 -8.57
N ILE A 73 -6.64 3.06 -9.03
CA ILE A 73 -5.90 4.01 -8.19
C ILE A 73 -6.87 5.07 -7.62
N GLU A 74 -7.80 5.57 -8.43
CA GLU A 74 -8.79 6.54 -7.94
C GLU A 74 -9.72 5.92 -6.88
N GLU A 75 -10.09 4.64 -7.03
CA GLU A 75 -10.84 3.92 -5.99
C GLU A 75 -10.07 3.87 -4.68
N LEU A 76 -8.78 3.52 -4.75
CA LEU A 76 -7.92 3.47 -3.57
C LEU A 76 -7.82 4.83 -2.90
N LYS A 77 -7.58 5.88 -3.68
CA LYS A 77 -7.46 7.25 -3.16
C LYS A 77 -8.74 7.68 -2.46
N THR A 78 -9.89 7.39 -3.05
CA THR A 78 -11.19 7.73 -2.47
C THR A 78 -11.40 7.03 -1.13
N ALA A 79 -11.07 5.74 -1.06
CA ALA A 79 -11.26 4.95 0.16
C ALA A 79 -10.29 5.35 1.27
N LEU A 80 -9.05 5.70 0.90
CA LEU A 80 -7.98 5.99 1.86
C LEU A 80 -7.96 7.43 2.36
N CYS A 81 -8.62 8.33 1.64
CA CYS A 81 -8.69 9.75 2.00
C CYS A 81 -7.35 10.48 1.88
N GLU A 82 -7.33 11.74 2.31
CA GLU A 82 -6.22 12.67 2.08
C GLU A 82 -4.96 12.34 2.87
N GLU A 83 -5.06 11.55 3.93
CA GLU A 83 -3.92 11.25 4.78
C GLU A 83 -2.96 10.24 4.16
N PHE A 84 -3.36 9.62 3.06
CA PHE A 84 -2.56 8.61 2.38
C PHE A 84 -2.26 9.06 0.95
N ASP A 85 -1.02 8.83 0.53
CA ASP A 85 -0.62 8.99 -0.85
C ASP A 85 -0.54 7.62 -1.50
N VAL A 86 -1.13 7.50 -2.69
CA VAL A 86 -1.17 6.27 -3.47
C VAL A 86 -0.49 6.55 -4.80
N VAL A 87 0.61 5.86 -5.08
CA VAL A 87 1.40 6.08 -6.29
C VAL A 87 1.52 4.79 -7.07
N LEU A 88 1.09 4.82 -8.32
CA LEU A 88 1.26 3.69 -9.23
C LEU A 88 2.69 3.68 -9.76
N GLU A 89 3.42 2.61 -9.46
CA GLU A 89 4.75 2.37 -9.98
C GLU A 89 4.71 1.29 -11.06
N ALA A 90 5.87 0.98 -11.65
CA ALA A 90 5.94 0.04 -12.78
C ALA A 90 5.44 -1.36 -12.42
N ASP A 91 5.72 -1.86 -11.22
CA ASP A 91 5.44 -3.23 -10.81
C ASP A 91 4.73 -3.36 -9.46
N HIS A 92 4.29 -2.24 -8.87
CA HIS A 92 3.61 -2.23 -7.60
C HIS A 92 2.86 -0.92 -7.39
N ILE A 93 2.07 -0.86 -6.33
CA ILE A 93 1.41 0.36 -5.87
C ILE A 93 2.07 0.76 -4.55
N HIS A 94 2.60 1.96 -4.48
CA HIS A 94 3.20 2.52 -3.27
C HIS A 94 2.11 3.22 -2.46
N LEU A 95 1.96 2.81 -1.21
CA LEU A 95 1.03 3.39 -0.25
C LEU A 95 1.83 4.01 0.89
N GLU A 96 1.64 5.30 1.12
CA GLU A 96 2.29 5.96 2.23
C GLU A 96 1.32 6.79 3.04
N TRP A 97 1.56 6.86 4.34
CA TRP A 97 0.82 7.70 5.25
C TRP A 97 1.57 9.01 5.44
N GLN A 98 0.87 10.12 5.25
CA GLN A 98 1.43 11.45 5.48
C GLN A 98 0.44 12.26 6.30
N VAL A 99 0.94 12.84 7.39
CA VAL A 99 0.15 13.80 8.15
C VAL A 99 0.05 15.08 7.34
N LYS A 100 -1.14 15.40 6.92
CA LYS A 100 -1.37 16.68 6.25
C LYS A 100 -1.36 17.77 7.30
N SER A 101 -0.55 18.76 7.07
CA SER A 101 -0.48 19.94 7.93
C SER A 101 -1.81 20.66 8.02
N ILE A 102 -2.12 21.08 9.18
CA ILE A 102 -3.32 21.88 9.40
C ILE A 102 -2.93 23.36 9.44
#